data_7e8c8e781b5011cf84f08c4e2bdcba57
#
_entry.id   7e8c8e781b5011cf84f08c4e2bdcba57
#
_cell.length_a   1.000
_cell.length_b   1.000
_cell.length_c   1.000
_cell.angle_alpha   90.00
_cell.angle_beta   90.00
_cell.angle_gamma   90.00
#
_symmetry.space_group_name_H-M   'P 1'
#
loop_
_entity.id
_entity.type
_entity.pdbx_description
1 polymer ?
#
loop_
_entity_poly.entity_id
_entity_poly.type
_entity_poly.pdbx_seq_one_letter_code
_entity_poly.pdbx_strand_id
1 'polypeptide(L)'
;MKALKIFLTLFCMGVIVSCSKDEPAPAPAKEQPTPQQTNFPTVKNFSAQEVTIGDIITIEGENFVPSQTYTITFNGAKGTIKEVTSNHLKVEIPEEATSGEVILSSNETSKSIGRLTILPKPSVLYAYVAYSKIVKLDLQTGKELETIAEIGKEYLGRGIYYLKSTNEIIGIQSGNSGHYLFKLNVTTKEIIRLPCNHYEKLIIANNEPYAYDLRNHKIVKLDLQTGKEIETIAEVGNDYLSHIRFSKSTNEIIGQQSKYNEKTFKKDYSFFRLNLTTKQIVKVPFNGYERLIVANDDLYAYVAYNKIVKLDLQTGKELETIAEIGKNYLSYIQYSKSTNDIIGLQSGTEKSLFKLNLKTKQITRTPTKNYENLIIANY
;
A
#
# COMPACT_ATOMS: atom_id res chain seq x y z
N MET A 1 39.18 -37.22 24.03
CA MET A 1 40.39 -37.07 24.91
C MET A 1 40.16 -35.86 25.78
N LYS A 2 39.93 -36.15 27.08
CA LYS A 2 40.59 -35.60 28.30
C LYS A 2 40.55 -34.05 28.40
N ALA A 3 40.16 -33.39 29.48
CA ALA A 3 40.16 -33.79 30.89
C ALA A 3 39.25 -32.88 31.72
N LEU A 4 38.54 -33.49 32.57
CA LEU A 4 37.96 -33.10 33.87
C LEU A 4 39.02 -32.55 34.82
N LYS A 5 38.76 -31.44 35.52
CA LYS A 5 39.48 -31.13 36.78
C LYS A 5 38.47 -30.67 37.85
N ILE A 6 38.25 -31.54 38.74
CA ILE A 6 37.72 -31.40 40.09
C ILE A 6 38.80 -30.70 40.95
N PHE A 7 38.42 -29.75 41.83
CA PHE A 7 39.19 -29.46 43.02
C PHE A 7 38.29 -29.32 44.24
N LEU A 8 38.67 -30.04 45.21
CA LEU A 8 38.04 -30.44 46.47
C LEU A 8 38.54 -29.54 47.61
N THR A 9 37.62 -29.19 48.48
CA THR A 9 37.73 -28.93 49.93
C THR A 9 38.92 -28.15 50.55
N LEU A 10 38.64 -27.24 51.45
CA LEU A 10 39.19 -27.33 52.81
C LEU A 10 38.25 -26.62 53.82
N PHE A 11 37.98 -27.38 54.87
CA PHE A 11 37.25 -27.12 56.11
C PHE A 11 38.24 -26.49 57.13
N CYS A 12 37.88 -25.37 57.76
CA CYS A 12 38.55 -24.95 58.99
C CYS A 12 37.53 -24.45 60.03
N MET A 13 37.37 -25.25 61.06
CA MET A 13 36.77 -24.86 62.35
C MET A 13 37.65 -23.88 63.03
N GLY A 14 37.05 -22.86 63.66
CA GLY A 14 37.71 -21.95 64.61
C GLY A 14 36.71 -21.38 65.63
N VAL A 15 37.02 -21.59 66.84
CA VAL A 15 36.27 -21.57 68.10
C VAL A 15 35.91 -20.13 68.56
N ILE A 16 34.79 -20.04 69.23
CA ILE A 16 34.06 -19.06 69.99
C ILE A 16 34.97 -18.14 70.89
N VAL A 17 34.64 -16.83 70.92
CA VAL A 17 34.73 -16.00 72.16
C VAL A 17 33.52 -15.05 72.17
N SER A 18 32.74 -15.17 73.27
CA SER A 18 31.65 -14.31 73.66
C SER A 18 32.18 -12.98 74.19
N CYS A 19 31.59 -11.86 73.68
CA CYS A 19 31.54 -10.59 74.44
C CYS A 19 30.25 -9.87 74.10
N SER A 20 29.42 -9.73 75.11
CA SER A 20 28.18 -8.96 75.10
C SER A 20 28.49 -7.46 74.95
N LYS A 21 27.89 -6.78 74.02
CA LYS A 21 27.58 -5.35 74.02
C LYS A 21 26.20 -5.14 73.47
N ASP A 22 25.41 -4.37 74.15
CA ASP A 22 24.04 -3.96 73.77
C ASP A 22 24.05 -3.32 72.41
N GLU A 23 23.39 -3.99 71.43
CA GLU A 23 23.05 -3.38 70.18
C GLU A 23 21.60 -2.86 70.24
N PRO A 24 21.32 -1.65 69.70
CA PRO A 24 19.95 -1.16 69.58
C PRO A 24 19.17 -2.02 68.62
N ALA A 25 17.90 -2.26 68.91
CA ALA A 25 16.97 -3.05 68.14
C ALA A 25 16.99 -2.69 66.62
N PRO A 26 16.97 -3.67 65.72
CA PRO A 26 16.95 -3.38 64.29
C PRO A 26 15.64 -2.65 63.90
N ALA A 27 15.77 -1.55 63.19
CA ALA A 27 14.65 -0.83 62.60
C ALA A 27 13.78 -1.80 61.80
N PRO A 28 12.42 -1.63 61.79
CA PRO A 28 11.55 -2.51 61.05
C PRO A 28 11.96 -2.49 59.56
N ALA A 29 12.19 -3.67 59.03
CA ALA A 29 12.48 -3.86 57.59
C ALA A 29 11.36 -3.18 56.80
N LYS A 30 11.72 -2.21 55.96
CA LYS A 30 10.78 -1.68 54.97
C LYS A 30 10.28 -2.88 54.16
N GLU A 31 9.00 -3.17 54.29
CA GLU A 31 8.32 -4.14 53.40
C GLU A 31 8.64 -3.76 51.97
N GLN A 32 9.38 -4.61 51.28
CA GLN A 32 9.59 -4.53 49.88
C GLN A 32 8.23 -4.80 49.23
N PRO A 33 7.71 -3.90 48.38
CA PRO A 33 6.38 -4.12 47.78
C PRO A 33 6.39 -5.47 47.07
N THR A 34 5.57 -6.38 47.56
CA THR A 34 5.29 -7.66 46.91
C THR A 34 4.94 -7.37 45.46
N PRO A 35 5.54 -8.04 44.46
CA PRO A 35 5.14 -7.86 43.06
C PRO A 35 3.65 -8.14 42.97
N GLN A 36 2.85 -7.11 42.68
CA GLN A 36 1.43 -7.27 42.47
C GLN A 36 1.28 -8.19 41.24
N GLN A 37 0.81 -9.40 41.45
CA GLN A 37 0.49 -10.33 40.37
C GLN A 37 -0.66 -9.71 39.56
N THR A 38 -0.29 -8.95 38.55
CA THR A 38 -1.27 -8.31 37.66
C THR A 38 -1.95 -9.40 36.85
N ASN A 39 -3.21 -9.68 37.18
CA ASN A 39 -4.03 -10.57 36.37
C ASN A 39 -4.08 -10.03 34.94
N PHE A 40 -3.96 -10.93 33.95
CA PHE A 40 -4.11 -10.55 32.54
C PHE A 40 -5.50 -9.88 32.34
N PRO A 41 -5.59 -8.76 31.59
CA PRO A 41 -6.85 -8.04 31.40
C PRO A 41 -7.97 -8.95 30.87
N THR A 42 -9.18 -8.71 31.37
CA THR A 42 -10.39 -9.39 30.90
C THR A 42 -11.14 -8.45 29.96
N VAL A 43 -11.21 -8.79 28.67
CA VAL A 43 -11.97 -8.03 27.68
C VAL A 43 -13.43 -8.44 27.72
N LYS A 44 -14.34 -7.46 27.73
CA LYS A 44 -15.79 -7.64 27.76
C LYS A 44 -16.42 -7.40 26.39
N ASN A 45 -16.02 -6.32 25.72
CA ASN A 45 -16.68 -5.87 24.49
C ASN A 45 -15.75 -5.04 23.62
N PHE A 46 -16.10 -4.95 22.32
CA PHE A 46 -15.60 -3.96 21.37
C PHE A 46 -16.68 -2.92 21.09
N SER A 47 -16.32 -1.67 20.87
CA SER A 47 -17.27 -0.61 20.52
C SER A 47 -18.05 -0.88 19.23
N ALA A 48 -17.51 -1.72 18.33
CA ALA A 48 -18.16 -2.16 17.09
C ALA A 48 -17.62 -3.52 16.68
N GLN A 49 -18.43 -4.32 15.96
CA GLN A 49 -18.04 -5.62 15.38
C GLN A 49 -17.58 -5.49 13.92
N GLU A 50 -17.98 -4.43 13.25
CA GLU A 50 -17.52 -4.05 11.91
C GLU A 50 -16.91 -2.65 11.97
N VAL A 51 -15.70 -2.51 11.45
CA VAL A 51 -14.87 -1.30 11.54
C VAL A 51 -14.13 -1.07 10.24
N THR A 52 -13.67 0.14 10.02
CA THR A 52 -12.89 0.51 8.82
C THR A 52 -11.44 0.74 9.20
N ILE A 53 -10.51 0.46 8.31
CA ILE A 53 -9.10 0.81 8.44
C ILE A 53 -8.97 2.30 8.80
N GLY A 54 -8.21 2.61 9.87
CA GLY A 54 -8.03 3.95 10.40
C GLY A 54 -9.05 4.37 11.46
N ASP A 55 -10.10 3.59 11.71
CA ASP A 55 -11.01 3.84 12.84
C ASP A 55 -10.29 3.64 14.18
N ILE A 56 -10.72 4.39 15.18
CA ILE A 56 -10.32 4.17 16.57
C ILE A 56 -11.44 3.41 17.27
N ILE A 57 -11.16 2.18 17.70
CA ILE A 57 -12.10 1.36 18.47
C ILE A 57 -11.77 1.43 19.96
N THR A 58 -12.81 1.25 20.77
CA THR A 58 -12.68 1.05 22.21
C THR A 58 -12.83 -0.43 22.52
N ILE A 59 -11.87 -0.98 23.25
CA ILE A 59 -11.88 -2.35 23.79
C ILE A 59 -12.17 -2.22 25.28
N GLU A 60 -13.37 -2.54 25.68
CA GLU A 60 -13.83 -2.46 27.06
C GLU A 60 -13.46 -3.71 27.85
N GLY A 61 -13.11 -3.53 29.12
CA GLY A 61 -12.73 -4.65 29.96
C GLY A 61 -12.39 -4.24 31.39
N GLU A 62 -11.64 -5.09 32.07
CA GLU A 62 -11.20 -4.92 33.46
C GLU A 62 -9.72 -5.31 33.59
N ASN A 63 -9.08 -4.80 34.64
CA ASN A 63 -7.69 -5.09 34.98
C ASN A 63 -6.66 -4.57 33.96
N PHE A 64 -6.99 -3.57 33.16
CA PHE A 64 -6.00 -2.84 32.42
C PHE A 64 -5.20 -1.95 33.36
N VAL A 65 -3.88 -1.92 33.20
CA VAL A 65 -2.97 -1.10 34.01
C VAL A 65 -2.37 -0.01 33.10
N PRO A 66 -2.67 1.29 33.34
CA PRO A 66 -2.22 2.38 32.46
C PRO A 66 -0.70 2.47 32.28
N SER A 67 0.07 2.04 33.26
CA SER A 67 1.55 2.02 33.19
C SER A 67 2.12 0.78 32.48
N GLN A 68 1.28 -0.18 32.10
CA GLN A 68 1.71 -1.43 31.45
C GLN A 68 1.70 -1.28 29.94
N THR A 69 2.66 -1.93 29.29
CA THR A 69 2.72 -1.99 27.81
C THR A 69 1.82 -3.09 27.29
N TYR A 70 0.96 -2.73 26.34
CA TYR A 70 0.09 -3.64 25.61
C TYR A 70 0.43 -3.65 24.12
N THR A 71 0.19 -4.79 23.47
CA THR A 71 0.17 -4.90 22.01
C THR A 71 -1.17 -5.49 21.61
N ILE A 72 -1.82 -4.85 20.63
CA ILE A 72 -3.02 -5.37 19.99
C ILE A 72 -2.69 -5.70 18.55
N THR A 73 -3.07 -6.89 18.09
CA THR A 73 -2.98 -7.24 16.68
C THR A 73 -4.33 -7.63 16.12
N PHE A 74 -4.58 -7.21 14.87
CA PHE A 74 -5.78 -7.49 14.09
C PHE A 74 -5.39 -8.44 12.97
N ASN A 75 -5.67 -9.74 13.14
CA ASN A 75 -5.23 -10.80 12.23
C ASN A 75 -3.74 -10.68 11.85
N GLY A 76 -2.89 -10.44 12.87
CA GLY A 76 -1.44 -10.28 12.73
C GLY A 76 -0.94 -8.83 12.55
N ALA A 77 -1.75 -7.90 12.06
CA ALA A 77 -1.36 -6.50 11.91
C ALA A 77 -1.42 -5.75 13.24
N LYS A 78 -0.34 -5.03 13.60
CA LYS A 78 -0.22 -4.34 14.88
C LYS A 78 -0.96 -3.01 14.89
N GLY A 79 -1.96 -2.86 15.78
CA GLY A 79 -2.68 -1.61 16.02
C GLY A 79 -1.87 -0.58 16.82
N THR A 80 -2.26 0.69 16.68
CA THR A 80 -1.69 1.81 17.44
C THR A 80 -2.57 2.13 18.63
N ILE A 81 -2.08 1.87 19.86
CA ILE A 81 -2.79 2.20 21.08
C ILE A 81 -2.75 3.70 21.29
N LYS A 82 -3.92 4.33 21.41
CA LYS A 82 -4.09 5.78 21.65
C LYS A 82 -4.31 6.12 23.11
N GLU A 83 -4.94 5.21 23.86
CA GLU A 83 -5.30 5.43 25.26
C GLU A 83 -5.36 4.11 26.02
N VAL A 84 -4.92 4.14 27.28
CA VAL A 84 -5.03 3.04 28.24
C VAL A 84 -5.64 3.58 29.54
N THR A 85 -6.76 3.02 29.95
CA THR A 85 -7.37 3.29 31.28
C THR A 85 -7.53 1.99 32.03
N SER A 86 -8.06 2.01 33.26
CA SER A 86 -8.31 0.77 34.02
C SER A 86 -9.42 -0.12 33.43
N ASN A 87 -10.28 0.46 32.59
CA ASN A 87 -11.48 -0.22 32.08
C ASN A 87 -11.57 -0.25 30.54
N HIS A 88 -10.66 0.38 29.81
CA HIS A 88 -10.63 0.28 28.34
C HIS A 88 -9.26 0.61 27.73
N LEU A 89 -9.09 0.15 26.47
CA LEU A 89 -8.05 0.56 25.54
C LEU A 89 -8.73 1.23 24.34
N LYS A 90 -8.16 2.35 23.82
CA LYS A 90 -8.49 2.87 22.49
C LYS A 90 -7.37 2.53 21.53
N VAL A 91 -7.73 1.93 20.41
CA VAL A 91 -6.78 1.40 19.43
C VAL A 91 -7.20 1.80 18.03
N GLU A 92 -6.28 2.36 17.26
CA GLU A 92 -6.47 2.63 15.84
C GLU A 92 -6.21 1.37 15.03
N ILE A 93 -7.14 1.05 14.11
CA ILE A 93 -7.04 -0.08 13.18
C ILE A 93 -5.96 0.23 12.14
N PRO A 94 -4.90 -0.59 12.04
CA PRO A 94 -3.79 -0.33 11.13
C PRO A 94 -4.16 -0.60 9.66
N GLU A 95 -3.35 -0.07 8.75
CA GLU A 95 -3.61 -0.16 7.30
C GLU A 95 -3.57 -1.60 6.77
N GLU A 96 -2.71 -2.42 7.33
CA GLU A 96 -2.52 -3.82 6.94
C GLU A 96 -3.53 -4.77 7.59
N ALA A 97 -4.43 -4.24 8.44
CA ALA A 97 -5.43 -5.07 9.13
C ALA A 97 -6.40 -5.72 8.15
N THR A 98 -6.72 -6.95 8.42
CA THR A 98 -7.75 -7.72 7.72
C THR A 98 -8.73 -8.32 8.73
N SER A 99 -9.94 -8.65 8.28
CA SER A 99 -10.94 -9.31 9.11
C SER A 99 -10.39 -10.59 9.73
N GLY A 100 -10.58 -10.78 11.01
CA GLY A 100 -10.04 -11.94 11.70
C GLY A 100 -9.96 -11.79 13.20
N GLU A 101 -9.06 -12.56 13.77
CA GLU A 101 -8.83 -12.62 15.22
C GLU A 101 -8.13 -11.37 15.73
N VAL A 102 -8.56 -10.92 16.91
CA VAL A 102 -7.91 -9.83 17.65
C VAL A 102 -7.16 -10.43 18.83
N ILE A 103 -5.87 -10.17 18.91
CA ILE A 103 -5.02 -10.68 19.99
C ILE A 103 -4.52 -9.51 20.85
N LEU A 104 -4.74 -9.62 22.15
CA LEU A 104 -4.13 -8.77 23.17
C LEU A 104 -2.91 -9.46 23.73
N SER A 105 -1.79 -8.75 23.75
CA SER A 105 -0.57 -9.21 24.39
C SER A 105 -0.13 -8.23 25.47
N SER A 106 0.33 -8.77 26.60
CA SER A 106 0.89 -8.01 27.70
C SER A 106 1.91 -8.87 28.43
N ASN A 107 3.10 -8.30 28.68
CA ASN A 107 4.27 -9.05 29.13
C ASN A 107 4.51 -10.25 28.17
N GLU A 108 4.69 -11.46 28.71
CA GLU A 108 4.90 -12.68 27.90
C GLU A 108 3.60 -13.44 27.57
N THR A 109 2.43 -12.88 27.93
CA THR A 109 1.14 -13.51 27.73
C THR A 109 0.41 -12.89 26.54
N SER A 110 -0.12 -13.73 25.66
CA SER A 110 -0.97 -13.32 24.52
C SER A 110 -2.25 -14.13 24.54
N LYS A 111 -3.42 -13.47 24.35
CA LYS A 111 -4.73 -14.10 24.29
C LYS A 111 -5.56 -13.53 23.17
N SER A 112 -6.32 -14.40 22.52
CA SER A 112 -7.41 -13.98 21.64
C SER A 112 -8.51 -13.34 22.48
N ILE A 113 -8.94 -12.14 22.06
CA ILE A 113 -9.98 -11.37 22.75
C ILE A 113 -11.25 -11.21 21.92
N GLY A 114 -11.29 -11.79 20.72
CA GLY A 114 -12.46 -11.81 19.84
C GLY A 114 -12.09 -11.73 18.37
N ARG A 115 -13.09 -11.43 17.55
CA ARG A 115 -12.93 -11.28 16.09
C ARG A 115 -13.64 -10.00 15.64
N LEU A 116 -13.09 -9.36 14.61
CA LEU A 116 -13.68 -8.18 13.97
C LEU A 116 -13.79 -8.38 12.46
N THR A 117 -14.83 -7.79 11.88
CA THR A 117 -14.92 -7.53 10.45
C THR A 117 -14.25 -6.19 10.16
N ILE A 118 -13.19 -6.20 9.35
CA ILE A 118 -12.44 -4.99 9.00
C ILE A 118 -12.65 -4.69 7.52
N LEU A 119 -13.23 -3.52 7.24
CA LEU A 119 -13.46 -3.02 5.91
C LEU A 119 -12.30 -2.16 5.45
N PRO A 120 -11.92 -2.21 4.17
CA PRO A 120 -10.97 -1.26 3.61
C PRO A 120 -11.55 0.15 3.67
N LYS A 121 -10.69 1.15 3.88
CA LYS A 121 -11.08 2.55 3.79
C LYS A 121 -11.68 2.84 2.40
N PRO A 122 -12.80 3.57 2.30
CA PRO A 122 -13.44 3.83 1.01
C PRO A 122 -12.48 4.50 0.01
N SER A 123 -12.41 3.94 -1.20
CA SER A 123 -11.66 4.56 -2.30
C SER A 123 -12.39 5.80 -2.80
N VAL A 124 -11.64 6.81 -3.24
CA VAL A 124 -12.18 8.00 -3.89
C VAL A 124 -11.79 7.99 -5.36
N LEU A 125 -12.77 8.26 -6.23
CA LEU A 125 -12.57 8.34 -7.65
C LEU A 125 -12.44 9.82 -8.08
N TYR A 126 -11.37 10.13 -8.79
CA TYR A 126 -11.18 11.41 -9.45
C TYR A 126 -11.07 11.21 -10.95
N ALA A 127 -11.37 12.26 -11.71
CA ALA A 127 -11.16 12.29 -13.16
C ALA A 127 -10.47 13.58 -13.59
N TYR A 128 -9.63 13.45 -14.62
CA TYR A 128 -9.13 14.56 -15.39
C TYR A 128 -10.10 14.84 -16.54
N VAL A 129 -10.55 16.09 -16.67
CA VAL A 129 -11.67 16.48 -17.52
C VAL A 129 -11.29 17.64 -18.40
N ALA A 130 -11.65 17.55 -19.68
CA ALA A 130 -11.55 18.62 -20.68
C ALA A 130 -10.14 19.25 -20.74
N TYR A 131 -9.10 18.49 -20.43
CA TYR A 131 -7.70 18.95 -20.37
C TYR A 131 -7.50 20.20 -19.47
N SER A 132 -8.39 20.44 -18.51
CA SER A 132 -8.38 21.69 -17.75
C SER A 132 -8.63 21.55 -16.25
N LYS A 133 -9.30 20.49 -15.81
CA LYS A 133 -9.70 20.36 -14.41
C LYS A 133 -9.60 18.94 -13.86
N ILE A 134 -9.43 18.85 -12.55
CA ILE A 134 -9.57 17.60 -11.77
C ILE A 134 -10.89 17.67 -11.01
N VAL A 135 -11.71 16.65 -11.14
CA VAL A 135 -13.01 16.52 -10.44
C VAL A 135 -13.05 15.26 -9.59
N LYS A 136 -13.81 15.31 -8.51
CA LYS A 136 -14.19 14.14 -7.72
C LYS A 136 -15.46 13.56 -8.30
N LEU A 137 -15.50 12.23 -8.44
CA LEU A 137 -16.65 11.51 -8.96
C LEU A 137 -17.27 10.64 -7.85
N ASP A 138 -18.57 10.44 -7.96
CA ASP A 138 -19.25 9.38 -7.26
C ASP A 138 -18.77 8.02 -7.79
N LEU A 139 -18.28 7.17 -6.89
CA LEU A 139 -17.68 5.89 -7.27
C LEU A 139 -18.70 4.92 -7.88
N GLN A 140 -20.00 5.04 -7.56
CA GLN A 140 -21.05 4.16 -8.04
C GLN A 140 -21.61 4.61 -9.40
N THR A 141 -21.90 5.89 -9.51
CA THR A 141 -22.61 6.47 -10.68
C THR A 141 -21.68 7.13 -11.69
N GLY A 142 -20.42 7.41 -11.33
CA GLY A 142 -19.50 8.17 -12.18
C GLY A 142 -19.87 9.64 -12.37
N LYS A 143 -20.86 10.16 -11.63
CA LYS A 143 -21.26 11.58 -11.69
C LYS A 143 -20.26 12.48 -10.99
N GLU A 144 -20.06 13.67 -11.54
CA GLU A 144 -19.27 14.70 -10.89
C GLU A 144 -19.93 15.15 -9.58
N LEU A 145 -19.17 15.11 -8.49
CA LEU A 145 -19.57 15.59 -7.16
C LEU A 145 -19.01 16.99 -6.88
N GLU A 146 -17.74 17.20 -7.24
CA GLU A 146 -17.00 18.39 -6.90
C GLU A 146 -15.87 18.66 -7.89
N THR A 147 -15.63 19.93 -8.27
CA THR A 147 -14.39 20.33 -8.92
C THR A 147 -13.32 20.54 -7.84
N ILE A 148 -12.25 19.73 -7.90
CA ILE A 148 -11.13 19.86 -6.95
C ILE A 148 -10.25 21.04 -7.33
N ALA A 149 -9.86 21.14 -8.61
CA ALA A 149 -9.01 22.22 -9.09
C ALA A 149 -9.14 22.45 -10.59
N GLU A 150 -9.04 23.72 -11.00
CA GLU A 150 -8.77 24.11 -12.38
C GLU A 150 -7.26 24.12 -12.59
N ILE A 151 -6.75 23.39 -13.58
CA ILE A 151 -5.31 23.17 -13.79
C ILE A 151 -4.76 23.82 -15.07
N GLY A 152 -5.61 24.52 -15.80
CA GLY A 152 -5.24 25.15 -17.07
C GLY A 152 -5.29 24.20 -18.27
N LYS A 153 -4.97 24.70 -19.47
CA LYS A 153 -5.08 23.94 -20.74
C LYS A 153 -3.82 23.14 -21.10
N GLU A 154 -2.94 22.89 -20.13
CA GLU A 154 -1.74 22.10 -20.36
C GLU A 154 -2.04 20.60 -20.20
N TYR A 155 -1.52 19.80 -21.11
CA TYR A 155 -1.75 18.35 -21.11
C TYR A 155 -1.11 17.69 -19.88
N LEU A 156 -1.94 17.04 -19.06
CA LEU A 156 -1.47 16.17 -17.99
C LEU A 156 -1.33 14.75 -18.54
N GLY A 157 -0.10 14.25 -18.60
CA GLY A 157 0.29 13.04 -19.32
C GLY A 157 -0.37 11.75 -18.84
N ARG A 158 -0.06 10.66 -19.49
CA ARG A 158 -0.51 9.31 -19.10
C ARG A 158 0.27 8.86 -17.87
N GLY A 159 -0.37 8.71 -16.74
CA GLY A 159 0.26 8.33 -15.48
C GLY A 159 0.03 9.42 -14.44
N ILE A 160 -1.24 9.62 -14.15
CA ILE A 160 -1.68 10.44 -13.04
C ILE A 160 -2.01 9.49 -11.91
N TYR A 161 -1.48 9.76 -10.72
CA TYR A 161 -1.62 8.91 -9.56
C TYR A 161 -2.01 9.72 -8.33
N TYR A 162 -2.72 9.07 -7.42
CA TYR A 162 -2.87 9.58 -6.06
C TYR A 162 -1.74 9.04 -5.19
N LEU A 163 -1.04 9.94 -4.51
CA LEU A 163 0.03 9.64 -3.55
C LEU A 163 -0.52 9.80 -2.13
N LYS A 164 -0.68 8.67 -1.46
CA LYS A 164 -1.29 8.62 -0.13
C LYS A 164 -0.49 9.37 0.93
N SER A 165 0.84 9.25 0.92
CA SER A 165 1.72 9.84 1.94
C SER A 165 1.61 11.37 2.05
N THR A 166 1.28 12.06 0.96
CA THR A 166 1.16 13.52 0.91
C THR A 166 -0.27 14.00 0.63
N ASN A 167 -1.21 13.07 0.40
CA ASN A 167 -2.59 13.37 0.00
C ASN A 167 -2.67 14.19 -1.30
N GLU A 168 -1.82 13.84 -2.27
CA GLU A 168 -1.68 14.58 -3.51
C GLU A 168 -2.04 13.73 -4.73
N ILE A 169 -2.63 14.36 -5.74
CA ILE A 169 -2.65 13.84 -7.11
C ILE A 169 -1.38 14.35 -7.78
N ILE A 170 -0.58 13.42 -8.33
CA ILE A 170 0.68 13.73 -9.00
C ILE A 170 0.69 13.17 -10.43
N GLY A 171 1.40 13.85 -11.32
CA GLY A 171 1.53 13.46 -12.73
C GLY A 171 2.62 14.26 -13.44
N ILE A 172 2.93 13.87 -14.67
CA ILE A 172 3.80 14.67 -15.53
C ILE A 172 2.92 15.56 -16.41
N GLN A 173 3.06 16.86 -16.24
CA GLN A 173 2.40 17.87 -17.06
C GLN A 173 3.35 18.36 -18.16
N SER A 174 2.85 18.43 -19.39
CA SER A 174 3.58 18.91 -20.55
C SER A 174 2.90 20.13 -21.12
N GLY A 175 3.65 21.19 -21.33
CA GLY A 175 3.19 22.46 -21.90
C GLY A 175 4.24 23.10 -22.80
N ASN A 176 3.92 24.27 -23.34
CA ASN A 176 4.82 25.02 -24.22
C ASN A 176 6.11 25.46 -23.53
N SER A 177 6.10 25.57 -22.20
CA SER A 177 7.23 26.01 -21.36
C SER A 177 8.08 24.86 -20.82
N GLY A 178 7.73 23.60 -21.12
CA GLY A 178 8.52 22.44 -20.68
C GLY A 178 7.70 21.32 -20.05
N HIS A 179 8.39 20.48 -19.27
CA HIS A 179 7.80 19.38 -18.50
C HIS A 179 7.87 19.71 -17.01
N TYR A 180 6.80 19.38 -16.30
CA TYR A 180 6.66 19.63 -14.88
C TYR A 180 6.18 18.37 -14.16
N LEU A 181 6.73 18.11 -12.99
CA LEU A 181 6.08 17.27 -12.00
C LEU A 181 4.94 18.10 -11.41
N PHE A 182 3.73 17.75 -11.79
CA PHE A 182 2.48 18.33 -11.30
C PHE A 182 2.09 17.69 -9.98
N LYS A 183 1.71 18.51 -9.00
CA LYS A 183 1.22 18.09 -7.69
C LYS A 183 -0.02 18.90 -7.35
N LEU A 184 -1.08 18.23 -6.92
CA LEU A 184 -2.33 18.83 -6.45
C LEU A 184 -2.69 18.20 -5.11
N ASN A 185 -2.61 18.95 -4.02
CA ASN A 185 -3.14 18.50 -2.75
C ASN A 185 -4.67 18.52 -2.79
N VAL A 186 -5.31 17.37 -2.57
CA VAL A 186 -6.76 17.24 -2.75
C VAL A 186 -7.58 17.89 -1.62
N THR A 187 -6.97 18.22 -0.49
CA THR A 187 -7.62 18.91 0.64
C THR A 187 -7.45 20.42 0.55
N THR A 188 -6.20 20.90 0.41
CA THR A 188 -5.91 22.34 0.35
C THR A 188 -6.18 22.94 -1.02
N LYS A 189 -6.32 22.09 -2.06
CA LYS A 189 -6.46 22.45 -3.48
C LYS A 189 -5.26 23.22 -4.05
N GLU A 190 -4.15 23.21 -3.33
CA GLU A 190 -2.90 23.84 -3.76
C GLU A 190 -2.29 23.06 -4.93
N ILE A 191 -1.84 23.80 -5.95
CA ILE A 191 -1.16 23.25 -7.13
C ILE A 191 0.30 23.69 -7.12
N ILE A 192 1.20 22.72 -7.23
CA ILE A 192 2.64 22.95 -7.37
C ILE A 192 3.10 22.33 -8.69
N ARG A 193 3.96 23.07 -9.41
CA ARG A 193 4.61 22.62 -10.64
C ARG A 193 6.10 22.76 -10.49
N LEU A 194 6.80 21.63 -10.49
CA LEU A 194 8.25 21.58 -10.36
C LEU A 194 8.86 21.22 -11.72
N PRO A 195 9.81 22.01 -12.26
CA PRO A 195 10.50 21.67 -13.50
C PRO A 195 11.11 20.28 -13.41
N CYS A 196 10.91 19.46 -14.42
CA CYS A 196 11.48 18.11 -14.46
C CYS A 196 12.00 17.77 -15.86
N ASN A 197 12.72 16.64 -15.94
CA ASN A 197 13.17 16.09 -17.22
C ASN A 197 11.99 15.53 -18.03
N HIS A 198 12.23 15.14 -19.27
CA HIS A 198 11.26 14.51 -20.15
C HIS A 198 10.97 13.07 -19.70
N TYR A 199 10.20 12.91 -18.64
CA TYR A 199 9.76 11.59 -18.22
C TYR A 199 8.51 11.17 -19.00
N GLU A 200 8.53 9.95 -19.53
CA GLU A 200 7.40 9.39 -20.29
C GLU A 200 6.28 8.93 -19.35
N LYS A 201 6.65 8.33 -18.22
CA LYS A 201 5.69 7.74 -17.28
C LYS A 201 6.17 7.91 -15.85
N LEU A 202 5.21 8.29 -15.01
CA LEU A 202 5.36 8.25 -13.57
C LEU A 202 4.95 6.88 -13.05
N ILE A 203 5.55 6.44 -11.95
CA ILE A 203 5.29 5.17 -11.28
C ILE A 203 5.28 5.46 -9.79
N ILE A 204 4.28 4.97 -9.07
CA ILE A 204 4.28 5.02 -7.61
C ILE A 204 4.57 3.63 -7.07
N ALA A 205 5.64 3.51 -6.31
CA ALA A 205 6.05 2.29 -5.63
C ALA A 205 6.37 2.60 -4.17
N ASN A 206 5.76 1.88 -3.23
CA ASN A 206 5.93 2.09 -1.78
C ASN A 206 5.72 3.55 -1.33
N ASN A 207 4.72 4.24 -1.91
CA ASN A 207 4.46 5.67 -1.71
C ASN A 207 5.59 6.62 -2.14
N GLU A 208 6.51 6.15 -2.98
CA GLU A 208 7.59 6.95 -3.55
C GLU A 208 7.43 7.10 -5.07
N PRO A 209 7.77 8.26 -5.64
CA PRO A 209 7.68 8.50 -7.07
C PRO A 209 8.93 7.99 -7.79
N TYR A 210 8.68 7.25 -8.84
CA TYR A 210 9.68 6.85 -9.84
C TYR A 210 9.22 7.32 -11.21
N ALA A 211 10.15 7.43 -12.14
CA ALA A 211 9.84 7.78 -13.52
C ALA A 211 10.61 6.91 -14.51
N TYR A 212 9.99 6.65 -15.65
CA TYR A 212 10.68 6.12 -16.81
C TYR A 212 11.15 7.27 -17.69
N ASP A 213 12.47 7.41 -17.81
CA ASP A 213 13.17 8.33 -18.71
C ASP A 213 13.39 7.62 -20.05
N LEU A 214 12.53 7.96 -21.02
CA LEU A 214 12.60 7.35 -22.35
C LEU A 214 13.87 7.75 -23.12
N ARG A 215 14.39 8.96 -22.91
CA ARG A 215 15.57 9.45 -23.63
C ARG A 215 16.84 8.72 -23.23
N ASN A 216 16.96 8.47 -21.92
CA ASN A 216 18.13 7.83 -21.33
C ASN A 216 17.89 6.35 -21.04
N HIS A 217 16.71 5.81 -21.40
CA HIS A 217 16.35 4.40 -21.24
C HIS A 217 16.56 3.86 -19.81
N LYS A 218 16.15 4.64 -18.79
CA LYS A 218 16.37 4.30 -17.40
C LYS A 218 15.12 4.51 -16.55
N ILE A 219 15.05 3.78 -15.44
CA ILE A 219 14.09 4.03 -14.36
C ILE A 219 14.84 4.78 -13.26
N VAL A 220 14.26 5.90 -12.83
CA VAL A 220 14.83 6.80 -11.84
C VAL A 220 13.89 7.00 -10.67
N LYS A 221 14.43 7.28 -9.49
CA LYS A 221 13.67 7.78 -8.33
C LYS A 221 13.67 9.30 -8.36
N LEU A 222 12.52 9.91 -8.06
CA LEU A 222 12.34 11.36 -8.07
C LEU A 222 12.26 11.93 -6.65
N ASP A 223 12.72 13.16 -6.52
CA ASP A 223 12.48 14.01 -5.36
C ASP A 223 11.16 14.79 -5.55
N LEU A 224 10.22 14.60 -4.64
CA LEU A 224 8.92 15.29 -4.66
C LEU A 224 9.01 16.79 -4.33
N GLN A 225 10.10 17.26 -3.74
CA GLN A 225 10.28 18.68 -3.40
C GLN A 225 10.87 19.48 -4.57
N THR A 226 11.69 18.84 -5.38
CA THR A 226 12.43 19.51 -6.46
C THR A 226 12.04 19.06 -7.87
N GLY A 227 11.33 17.91 -8.02
CA GLY A 227 11.04 17.28 -9.32
C GLY A 227 12.24 16.63 -9.99
N LYS A 228 13.40 16.59 -9.32
CA LYS A 228 14.67 16.11 -9.89
C LYS A 228 14.90 14.63 -9.58
N GLU A 229 15.78 14.02 -10.37
CA GLU A 229 16.28 12.69 -10.11
C GLU A 229 17.15 12.65 -8.85
N ILE A 230 16.84 11.71 -7.95
CA ILE A 230 17.63 11.38 -6.76
C ILE A 230 18.64 10.29 -7.10
N GLU A 231 18.18 9.27 -7.84
CA GLU A 231 18.92 8.03 -8.07
C GLU A 231 18.45 7.37 -9.37
N THR A 232 19.41 6.87 -10.16
CA THR A 232 19.13 5.91 -11.23
C THR A 232 18.97 4.51 -10.61
N ILE A 233 17.77 3.93 -10.75
CA ILE A 233 17.48 2.60 -10.22
C ILE A 233 18.01 1.52 -11.16
N ALA A 234 17.74 1.66 -12.47
CA ALA A 234 18.18 0.69 -13.46
C ALA A 234 18.23 1.27 -14.88
N GLU A 235 19.19 0.84 -15.67
CA GLU A 235 19.21 0.98 -17.12
C GLU A 235 18.34 -0.13 -17.74
N VAL A 236 17.36 0.24 -18.57
CA VAL A 236 16.40 -0.74 -19.10
C VAL A 236 16.67 -1.16 -20.56
N GLY A 237 17.67 -0.53 -21.17
CA GLY A 237 18.07 -0.76 -22.58
C GLY A 237 17.16 -0.02 -23.57
N ASN A 238 17.49 -0.10 -24.86
CA ASN A 238 16.88 0.72 -25.92
C ASN A 238 15.46 0.31 -26.33
N ASP A 239 14.92 -0.74 -25.73
CA ASP A 239 13.57 -1.21 -26.02
C ASP A 239 12.53 -0.35 -25.31
N TYR A 240 11.40 -0.07 -25.94
CA TYR A 240 10.34 0.75 -25.36
C TYR A 240 9.62 0.04 -24.22
N LEU A 241 9.62 0.64 -23.02
CA LEU A 241 8.94 0.11 -21.83
C LEU A 241 7.54 0.75 -21.67
N SER A 242 6.51 -0.08 -21.60
CA SER A 242 5.11 0.35 -21.52
C SER A 242 4.33 -0.39 -20.43
N HIS A 243 3.13 0.07 -20.13
CA HIS A 243 2.21 -0.53 -19.16
C HIS A 243 2.85 -0.80 -17.79
N ILE A 244 3.66 0.15 -17.33
CA ILE A 244 4.45 0.01 -16.11
C ILE A 244 3.51 0.07 -14.88
N ARG A 245 3.69 -0.87 -13.96
CA ARG A 245 2.98 -0.98 -12.69
C ARG A 245 3.95 -1.38 -11.58
N PHE A 246 3.55 -1.17 -10.34
CA PHE A 246 4.26 -1.68 -9.18
C PHE A 246 3.48 -2.84 -8.54
N SER A 247 4.18 -3.93 -8.26
CA SER A 247 3.69 -5.07 -7.48
C SER A 247 4.29 -5.01 -6.08
N LYS A 248 3.42 -4.81 -5.07
CA LYS A 248 3.84 -4.70 -3.67
C LYS A 248 4.34 -6.05 -3.14
N SER A 249 3.68 -7.15 -3.49
CA SER A 249 4.01 -8.50 -3.02
C SER A 249 5.40 -8.99 -3.42
N THR A 250 5.89 -8.57 -4.60
CA THR A 250 7.24 -8.92 -5.08
C THR A 250 8.24 -7.78 -4.95
N ASN A 251 7.79 -6.59 -4.54
CA ASN A 251 8.58 -5.35 -4.53
C ASN A 251 9.21 -5.04 -5.90
N GLU A 252 8.44 -5.21 -6.97
CA GLU A 252 8.92 -5.06 -8.34
C GLU A 252 8.15 -4.03 -9.14
N ILE A 253 8.86 -3.25 -9.94
CA ILE A 253 8.30 -2.55 -11.08
C ILE A 253 8.16 -3.57 -12.20
N ILE A 254 6.93 -3.76 -12.67
CA ILE A 254 6.60 -4.68 -13.76
C ILE A 254 6.07 -3.90 -14.96
N GLY A 255 6.26 -4.45 -16.14
CA GLY A 255 5.83 -3.78 -17.38
C GLY A 255 5.96 -4.66 -18.61
N GLN A 256 5.65 -4.07 -19.73
CA GLN A 256 5.83 -4.67 -21.04
C GLN A 256 6.93 -3.93 -21.77
N GLN A 257 7.98 -4.62 -22.14
CA GLN A 257 9.02 -4.11 -22.99
C GLN A 257 8.81 -4.59 -24.43
N SER A 258 8.95 -3.72 -25.41
CA SER A 258 8.77 -4.08 -26.82
C SER A 258 9.99 -3.63 -27.65
N LYS A 259 10.38 -4.50 -28.57
CA LYS A 259 11.43 -4.26 -29.56
C LYS A 259 10.87 -4.46 -30.95
N TYR A 260 11.19 -3.55 -31.86
CA TYR A 260 10.85 -3.76 -33.26
C TYR A 260 11.83 -4.77 -33.88
N ASN A 261 11.28 -5.81 -34.47
CA ASN A 261 12.05 -6.84 -35.15
C ASN A 261 12.05 -6.57 -36.66
N GLU A 262 13.18 -6.09 -37.16
CA GLU A 262 13.35 -5.71 -38.58
C GLU A 262 13.20 -6.88 -39.55
N LYS A 263 13.46 -8.13 -39.09
CA LYS A 263 13.36 -9.32 -39.94
C LYS A 263 11.90 -9.78 -40.12
N THR A 264 11.09 -9.64 -39.09
CA THR A 264 9.69 -10.08 -39.09
C THR A 264 8.70 -8.94 -39.33
N PHE A 265 9.16 -7.68 -39.27
CA PHE A 265 8.35 -6.46 -39.31
C PHE A 265 7.27 -6.42 -38.21
N LYS A 266 7.52 -7.10 -37.08
CA LYS A 266 6.62 -7.18 -35.93
C LYS A 266 7.32 -6.69 -34.68
N LYS A 267 6.54 -6.42 -33.64
CA LYS A 267 7.07 -6.17 -32.31
C LYS A 267 7.23 -7.49 -31.57
N ASP A 268 8.43 -7.72 -31.04
CA ASP A 268 8.68 -8.76 -30.04
C ASP A 268 8.42 -8.13 -28.67
N TYR A 269 7.75 -8.88 -27.79
CA TYR A 269 7.41 -8.42 -26.45
C TYR A 269 8.10 -9.24 -25.39
N SER A 270 8.48 -8.58 -24.31
CA SER A 270 8.99 -9.21 -23.09
C SER A 270 8.24 -8.69 -21.88
N PHE A 271 7.86 -9.58 -20.99
CA PHE A 271 7.42 -9.24 -19.66
C PHE A 271 8.63 -8.78 -18.85
N PHE A 272 8.62 -7.52 -18.47
CA PHE A 272 9.70 -6.84 -17.77
C PHE A 272 9.43 -6.82 -16.27
N ARG A 273 10.44 -7.15 -15.47
CA ARG A 273 10.40 -7.07 -14.02
C ARG A 273 11.70 -6.45 -13.51
N LEU A 274 11.60 -5.47 -12.63
CA LEU A 274 12.72 -4.82 -11.95
C LEU A 274 12.47 -4.87 -10.44
N ASN A 275 13.26 -5.64 -9.73
CA ASN A 275 13.22 -5.68 -8.27
C ASN A 275 13.86 -4.41 -7.68
N LEU A 276 13.12 -3.67 -6.85
CA LEU A 276 13.58 -2.39 -6.30
C LEU A 276 14.68 -2.52 -5.25
N THR A 277 14.78 -3.68 -4.58
CA THR A 277 15.83 -3.94 -3.59
C THR A 277 17.14 -4.37 -4.23
N THR A 278 17.08 -5.39 -5.10
CA THR A 278 18.27 -5.96 -5.72
C THR A 278 18.70 -5.25 -6.98
N LYS A 279 17.86 -4.38 -7.55
CA LYS A 279 18.01 -3.70 -8.85
C LYS A 279 18.17 -4.65 -10.05
N GLN A 280 17.85 -5.92 -9.86
CA GLN A 280 17.90 -6.93 -10.91
C GLN A 280 16.73 -6.80 -11.87
N ILE A 281 17.04 -6.88 -13.17
CA ILE A 281 16.05 -6.93 -14.24
C ILE A 281 15.90 -8.36 -14.74
N VAL A 282 14.63 -8.80 -14.86
CA VAL A 282 14.26 -10.06 -15.51
C VAL A 282 13.35 -9.73 -16.69
N LYS A 283 13.62 -10.35 -17.84
CA LYS A 283 12.81 -10.23 -19.06
C LYS A 283 12.43 -11.62 -19.53
N VAL A 284 11.13 -11.87 -19.69
CA VAL A 284 10.61 -13.15 -20.17
C VAL A 284 9.81 -12.91 -21.44
N PRO A 285 10.08 -13.63 -22.54
CA PRO A 285 9.26 -13.52 -23.77
C PRO A 285 7.79 -13.84 -23.47
N PHE A 286 6.90 -13.00 -23.95
CA PHE A 286 5.46 -13.21 -23.78
C PHE A 286 4.65 -12.55 -24.89
N ASN A 287 3.34 -12.81 -24.95
CA ASN A 287 2.42 -12.11 -25.84
C ASN A 287 2.19 -10.69 -25.28
N GLY A 288 2.16 -9.70 -26.15
CA GLY A 288 1.85 -8.33 -25.74
C GLY A 288 0.37 -8.18 -25.34
N TYR A 289 0.11 -7.30 -24.38
CA TYR A 289 -1.23 -6.95 -23.92
C TYR A 289 -1.49 -5.45 -24.06
N GLU A 290 -2.76 -5.07 -24.16
CA GLU A 290 -3.14 -3.66 -24.32
C GLU A 290 -2.96 -2.88 -23.03
N ARG A 291 -3.13 -3.52 -21.86
CA ARG A 291 -2.91 -2.91 -20.54
C ARG A 291 -2.56 -3.97 -19.51
N LEU A 292 -1.68 -3.61 -18.57
CA LEU A 292 -1.44 -4.37 -17.33
C LEU A 292 -2.12 -3.67 -16.16
N ILE A 293 -2.63 -4.46 -15.21
CA ILE A 293 -3.37 -4.01 -14.04
C ILE A 293 -2.86 -4.82 -12.85
N VAL A 294 -2.51 -4.14 -11.76
CA VAL A 294 -2.22 -4.80 -10.49
C VAL A 294 -3.40 -4.56 -9.54
N ALA A 295 -3.93 -5.64 -8.99
CA ALA A 295 -5.07 -5.61 -8.08
C ALA A 295 -4.90 -6.70 -7.00
N ASN A 296 -4.98 -6.35 -5.72
CA ASN A 296 -4.78 -7.28 -4.60
C ASN A 296 -3.52 -8.16 -4.74
N ASP A 297 -2.40 -7.55 -5.15
CA ASP A 297 -1.13 -8.23 -5.41
C ASP A 297 -1.13 -9.26 -6.55
N ASP A 298 -2.25 -9.42 -7.24
CA ASP A 298 -2.39 -10.20 -8.46
C ASP A 298 -2.16 -9.34 -9.71
N LEU A 299 -1.70 -9.97 -10.78
CA LEU A 299 -1.51 -9.34 -12.07
C LEU A 299 -2.65 -9.72 -13.03
N TYR A 300 -3.22 -8.70 -13.65
CA TYR A 300 -4.26 -8.85 -14.68
C TYR A 300 -3.85 -8.12 -15.96
N ALA A 301 -4.44 -8.51 -17.07
CA ALA A 301 -4.28 -7.81 -18.33
C ALA A 301 -5.63 -7.63 -19.06
N TYR A 302 -5.73 -6.51 -19.75
CA TYR A 302 -6.73 -6.31 -20.79
C TYR A 302 -6.15 -6.81 -22.11
N VAL A 303 -6.85 -7.73 -22.77
CA VAL A 303 -6.33 -8.53 -23.91
C VAL A 303 -7.27 -8.46 -25.09
N ALA A 304 -6.69 -8.34 -26.28
CA ALA A 304 -7.38 -8.42 -27.57
C ALA A 304 -8.63 -7.51 -27.67
N TYR A 305 -8.62 -6.41 -26.92
CA TYR A 305 -9.73 -5.43 -26.83
C TYR A 305 -11.08 -6.03 -26.43
N ASN A 306 -11.11 -7.21 -25.79
CA ASN A 306 -12.37 -7.87 -25.47
C ASN A 306 -12.45 -8.61 -24.15
N LYS A 307 -11.32 -8.91 -23.47
CA LYS A 307 -11.33 -9.68 -22.23
C LYS A 307 -10.35 -9.16 -21.19
N ILE A 308 -10.64 -9.46 -19.92
CA ILE A 308 -9.73 -9.32 -18.81
C ILE A 308 -9.30 -10.69 -18.34
N VAL A 309 -8.00 -10.90 -18.21
CA VAL A 309 -7.38 -12.16 -17.80
C VAL A 309 -6.52 -11.96 -16.57
N LYS A 310 -6.37 -13.01 -15.77
CA LYS A 310 -5.37 -13.09 -14.71
C LYS A 310 -4.08 -13.65 -15.30
N LEU A 311 -2.95 -13.08 -14.91
CA LEU A 311 -1.63 -13.49 -15.37
C LEU A 311 -0.80 -14.09 -14.23
N ASP A 312 0.11 -14.96 -14.58
CA ASP A 312 1.20 -15.37 -13.71
C ASP A 312 2.19 -14.22 -13.50
N LEU A 313 2.44 -13.84 -12.27
CA LEU A 313 3.28 -12.69 -11.93
C LEU A 313 4.76 -12.90 -12.26
N GLN A 314 5.21 -14.15 -12.40
CA GLN A 314 6.61 -14.48 -12.70
C GLN A 314 6.88 -14.51 -14.22
N THR A 315 5.94 -15.00 -14.99
CA THR A 315 6.12 -15.26 -16.43
C THR A 315 5.28 -14.37 -17.33
N GLY A 316 4.27 -13.67 -16.78
CA GLY A 316 3.30 -12.90 -17.55
C GLY A 316 2.33 -13.75 -18.39
N LYS A 317 2.34 -15.08 -18.22
CA LYS A 317 1.44 -15.97 -18.97
C LYS A 317 0.01 -15.90 -18.44
N GLU A 318 -0.96 -16.06 -19.34
CA GLU A 318 -2.37 -16.13 -19.02
C GLU A 318 -2.67 -17.39 -18.18
N LEU A 319 -3.32 -17.19 -17.02
CA LEU A 319 -3.77 -18.25 -16.13
C LEU A 319 -5.27 -18.53 -16.26
N GLU A 320 -6.08 -17.47 -16.31
CA GLU A 320 -7.54 -17.54 -16.27
C GLU A 320 -8.16 -16.34 -16.98
N THR A 321 -9.24 -16.55 -17.75
CA THR A 321 -10.11 -15.47 -18.21
C THR A 321 -11.07 -15.08 -17.09
N ILE A 322 -10.98 -13.83 -16.63
CA ILE A 322 -11.84 -13.30 -15.56
C ILE A 322 -13.19 -12.88 -16.13
N ALA A 323 -13.18 -12.15 -17.26
CA ALA A 323 -14.40 -11.65 -17.87
C ALA A 323 -14.21 -11.35 -19.37
N GLU A 324 -15.23 -11.66 -20.17
CA GLU A 324 -15.41 -11.17 -21.53
C GLU A 324 -16.13 -9.82 -21.46
N ILE A 325 -15.55 -8.78 -22.06
CA ILE A 325 -16.06 -7.41 -21.93
C ILE A 325 -16.62 -6.82 -23.25
N GLY A 326 -16.54 -7.58 -24.33
CA GLY A 326 -16.98 -7.16 -25.67
C GLY A 326 -15.94 -6.30 -26.38
N LYS A 327 -16.21 -5.95 -27.67
CA LYS A 327 -15.23 -5.30 -28.55
C LYS A 327 -15.03 -3.79 -28.34
N ASN A 328 -15.37 -3.24 -27.20
CA ASN A 328 -15.22 -1.82 -26.92
C ASN A 328 -13.87 -1.55 -26.24
N TYR A 329 -13.16 -0.54 -26.71
CA TYR A 329 -11.86 -0.16 -26.15
C TYR A 329 -11.99 0.30 -24.70
N LEU A 330 -11.16 -0.27 -23.81
CA LEU A 330 -11.09 0.08 -22.40
C LEU A 330 -9.79 0.84 -22.10
N SER A 331 -9.91 2.02 -21.51
CA SER A 331 -8.79 2.91 -21.20
C SER A 331 -8.78 3.32 -19.72
N TYR A 332 -7.64 3.86 -19.28
CA TYR A 332 -7.45 4.42 -17.93
C TYR A 332 -7.89 3.47 -16.81
N ILE A 333 -7.45 2.22 -16.93
CA ILE A 333 -7.87 1.15 -16.04
C ILE A 333 -7.13 1.29 -14.70
N GLN A 334 -7.91 1.30 -13.63
CA GLN A 334 -7.47 1.41 -12.23
C GLN A 334 -8.13 0.32 -11.39
N TYR A 335 -7.60 0.06 -10.21
CA TYR A 335 -8.19 -0.86 -9.25
C TYR A 335 -8.65 -0.12 -7.99
N SER A 336 -9.90 -0.35 -7.58
CA SER A 336 -10.49 0.14 -6.33
C SER A 336 -10.42 -0.94 -5.26
N LYS A 337 -9.62 -0.71 -4.23
CA LYS A 337 -9.45 -1.64 -3.12
C LYS A 337 -10.74 -1.81 -2.31
N SER A 338 -11.47 -0.72 -2.06
CA SER A 338 -12.68 -0.74 -1.23
C SER A 338 -13.84 -1.50 -1.84
N THR A 339 -13.98 -1.49 -3.17
CA THR A 339 -15.07 -2.20 -3.86
C THR A 339 -14.61 -3.50 -4.51
N ASN A 340 -13.30 -3.76 -4.52
CA ASN A 340 -12.66 -4.87 -5.24
C ASN A 340 -12.97 -4.86 -6.75
N ASP A 341 -13.02 -3.66 -7.36
CA ASP A 341 -13.36 -3.49 -8.75
C ASP A 341 -12.17 -3.04 -9.59
N ILE A 342 -12.04 -3.61 -10.78
CA ILE A 342 -11.31 -2.99 -11.89
C ILE A 342 -12.23 -1.95 -12.51
N ILE A 343 -11.78 -0.69 -12.55
CA ILE A 343 -12.56 0.46 -13.05
C ILE A 343 -11.83 1.06 -14.24
N GLY A 344 -12.54 1.43 -15.29
CA GLY A 344 -11.97 2.06 -16.48
C GLY A 344 -12.98 2.86 -17.27
N LEU A 345 -12.50 3.53 -18.31
CA LEU A 345 -13.35 4.22 -19.28
C LEU A 345 -13.51 3.34 -20.51
N GLN A 346 -14.73 2.95 -20.79
CA GLN A 346 -15.08 2.18 -21.98
C GLN A 346 -15.58 3.09 -23.09
N SER A 347 -14.95 2.98 -24.27
CA SER A 347 -15.36 3.68 -25.48
C SER A 347 -16.27 2.77 -26.31
N GLY A 348 -17.33 3.33 -26.88
CA GLY A 348 -18.29 2.65 -27.74
C GLY A 348 -19.16 3.69 -28.41
N THR A 349 -20.40 3.35 -28.77
CA THR A 349 -21.43 4.30 -29.22
C THR A 349 -21.70 5.35 -28.13
N GLU A 350 -21.64 4.93 -26.88
CA GLU A 350 -21.67 5.80 -25.69
C GLU A 350 -20.47 5.52 -24.79
N LYS A 351 -19.89 6.59 -24.21
CA LYS A 351 -18.84 6.44 -23.21
C LYS A 351 -19.43 6.02 -21.88
N SER A 352 -18.77 5.09 -21.22
CA SER A 352 -19.22 4.59 -19.91
C SER A 352 -18.09 4.39 -18.93
N LEU A 353 -18.40 4.59 -17.67
CA LEU A 353 -17.58 4.09 -16.55
C LEU A 353 -17.82 2.57 -16.48
N PHE A 354 -16.80 1.83 -16.79
CA PHE A 354 -16.77 0.37 -16.70
C PHE A 354 -16.29 -0.05 -15.31
N LYS A 355 -16.97 -1.02 -14.73
CA LYS A 355 -16.53 -1.68 -13.48
C LYS A 355 -16.69 -3.18 -13.60
N LEU A 356 -15.66 -3.91 -13.20
CA LEU A 356 -15.64 -5.36 -13.09
C LEU A 356 -15.27 -5.73 -11.66
N ASN A 357 -16.19 -6.31 -10.92
CA ASN A 357 -15.92 -6.82 -9.59
C ASN A 357 -15.14 -8.14 -9.67
N LEU A 358 -13.94 -8.18 -9.08
CA LEU A 358 -13.05 -9.34 -9.16
C LEU A 358 -13.56 -10.57 -8.41
N LYS A 359 -14.41 -10.38 -7.39
CA LYS A 359 -14.98 -11.48 -6.60
C LYS A 359 -16.20 -12.10 -7.27
N THR A 360 -17.14 -11.25 -7.70
CA THR A 360 -18.41 -11.72 -8.28
C THR A 360 -18.36 -11.91 -9.79
N LYS A 361 -17.32 -11.41 -10.45
CA LYS A 361 -17.14 -11.33 -11.92
C LYS A 361 -18.24 -10.52 -12.62
N GLN A 362 -19.04 -9.76 -11.87
CA GLN A 362 -20.09 -8.91 -12.41
C GLN A 362 -19.50 -7.66 -13.07
N ILE A 363 -20.05 -7.33 -14.24
CA ILE A 363 -19.72 -6.12 -14.99
C ILE A 363 -20.88 -5.14 -14.88
N THR A 364 -20.56 -3.89 -14.54
CA THR A 364 -21.49 -2.76 -14.65
C THR A 364 -20.95 -1.70 -15.59
N ARG A 365 -21.84 -1.00 -16.27
CA ARG A 365 -21.52 0.11 -17.19
C ARG A 365 -22.48 1.25 -16.91
N THR A 366 -21.94 2.40 -16.56
CA THR A 366 -22.71 3.60 -16.28
C THR A 366 -22.35 4.67 -17.29
N PRO A 367 -23.30 5.22 -18.05
CA PRO A 367 -23.03 6.30 -18.99
C PRO A 367 -22.32 7.46 -18.29
N THR A 368 -21.30 8.01 -18.91
CA THR A 368 -20.49 9.05 -18.31
C THR A 368 -20.10 10.12 -19.32
N LYS A 369 -19.64 11.26 -18.82
CA LYS A 369 -19.04 12.32 -19.63
C LYS A 369 -17.71 11.89 -20.21
N ASN A 370 -17.17 12.74 -21.05
CA ASN A 370 -15.87 12.53 -21.67
C ASN A 370 -14.75 12.86 -20.68
N TYR A 371 -14.26 11.86 -19.97
CA TYR A 371 -13.09 11.98 -19.11
C TYR A 371 -11.83 11.56 -19.88
N GLU A 372 -10.71 12.26 -19.63
CA GLU A 372 -9.41 11.99 -20.27
C GLU A 372 -8.54 11.06 -19.43
N ASN A 373 -8.82 10.92 -18.14
CA ASN A 373 -8.14 9.96 -17.26
C ASN A 373 -8.96 9.70 -16.00
N LEU A 374 -8.73 8.55 -15.37
CA LEU A 374 -9.26 8.20 -14.04
C LEU A 374 -8.13 8.07 -13.04
N ILE A 375 -8.38 8.48 -11.80
CA ILE A 375 -7.45 8.38 -10.70
C ILE A 375 -8.20 7.82 -9.50
N ILE A 376 -7.71 6.72 -8.93
CA ILE A 376 -8.29 6.12 -7.73
C ILE A 376 -7.36 6.37 -6.55
N ALA A 377 -7.89 7.05 -5.53
CA ALA A 377 -7.27 7.16 -4.23
C ALA A 377 -7.68 5.95 -3.39
N ASN A 378 -6.81 4.98 -3.26
CA ASN A 378 -6.93 3.86 -2.33
C ASN A 378 -6.24 4.25 -1.02
N TYR A 379 -7.01 4.37 0.05
CA TYR A 379 -6.53 4.75 1.38
C TYR A 379 -6.08 3.55 2.21
#